data_e5abfbf8f15056c69378cb6231e62591
#
_entry.id   e5abfbf8f15056c69378cb6231e62591
#
_cell.length_a   1.000
_cell.length_b   1.000
_cell.length_c   1.000
_cell.angle_alpha   90.00
_cell.angle_beta   90.00
_cell.angle_gamma   90.00
#
_symmetry.space_group_name_H-M   'P 1'
#
loop_
_entity.id
_entity.type
_entity.pdbx_description
1 polymer ?
#
loop_
_entity_poly.entity_id
_entity_poly.type
_entity_poly.pdbx_seq_one_letter_code
_entity_poly.pdbx_strand_id
1 'polypeptide(L)'
;NVADLLVDQIEFCNVLLISKTDLITEKELDALKAILRSLNPDADIVPITQGGVPLEKVLNTGKFNFEHAQQAPGWLKELRGEHIPETEEYGIGSFAYHARRPFHPQKFHDLLNAEWFGKGLLRSKGFFWLATRPRYAGQWSQAGGIAHHSPAGVFWKAIPETDWPEDPEYRQFIMEKWQEPFGDMR
;
A
#
# COMPACT_ATOMS: atom_id res chain seq x y z
N ASN A 1 -16.63 9.51 1.58
CA ASN A 1 -15.64 9.28 2.65
C ASN A 1 -15.01 7.89 2.49
N VAL A 2 -14.03 7.51 3.36
CA VAL A 2 -13.36 6.18 3.25
C VAL A 2 -14.34 5.00 3.35
N ALA A 3 -15.41 5.16 4.12
CA ALA A 3 -16.42 4.10 4.27
C ALA A 3 -17.20 3.89 2.97
N ASP A 4 -17.51 4.94 2.24
CA ASP A 4 -18.21 4.88 0.96
C ASP A 4 -17.36 4.12 -0.08
N LEU A 5 -16.05 4.46 -0.16
CA LEU A 5 -15.11 3.74 -1.03
C LEU A 5 -15.03 2.24 -0.70
N LEU A 6 -15.02 1.88 0.59
CA LEU A 6 -15.01 0.47 1.00
C LEU A 6 -16.32 -0.25 0.61
N VAL A 7 -17.46 0.41 0.77
CA VAL A 7 -18.76 -0.14 0.37
C VAL A 7 -18.79 -0.38 -1.14
N ASP A 8 -18.40 0.60 -1.95
CA ASP A 8 -18.34 0.47 -3.40
C ASP A 8 -17.45 -0.70 -3.86
N GLN A 9 -16.28 -0.88 -3.21
CA GLN A 9 -15.40 -2.01 -3.51
C GLN A 9 -16.04 -3.37 -3.13
N ILE A 10 -16.75 -3.43 -2.00
CA ILE A 10 -17.42 -4.65 -1.56
C ILE A 10 -18.57 -5.00 -2.49
N GLU A 11 -19.40 -4.03 -2.88
CA GLU A 11 -20.54 -4.24 -3.75
C GLU A 11 -20.16 -4.72 -5.16
N PHE A 12 -18.98 -4.32 -5.64
CA PHE A 12 -18.52 -4.67 -6.99
C PHE A 12 -17.73 -5.99 -7.07
N CYS A 13 -17.14 -6.48 -5.98
CA CYS A 13 -16.26 -7.63 -6.05
C CYS A 13 -16.99 -8.96 -6.30
N ASN A 14 -16.35 -9.89 -7.03
CA ASN A 14 -16.84 -11.26 -7.19
C ASN A 14 -16.35 -12.22 -6.10
N VAL A 15 -15.18 -11.92 -5.53
CA VAL A 15 -14.58 -12.70 -4.44
C VAL A 15 -14.10 -11.73 -3.37
N LEU A 16 -14.50 -11.98 -2.13
CA LEU A 16 -14.16 -11.17 -0.97
C LEU A 16 -13.37 -12.00 0.03
N LEU A 17 -12.11 -11.62 0.27
CA LEU A 17 -11.24 -12.29 1.22
C LEU A 17 -11.29 -11.57 2.57
N ILE A 18 -11.73 -12.26 3.62
CA ILE A 18 -11.62 -11.78 4.99
C ILE A 18 -10.29 -12.25 5.57
N SER A 19 -9.32 -11.36 5.68
CA SER A 19 -8.01 -11.70 6.22
C SER A 19 -7.97 -11.56 7.75
N LYS A 20 -6.92 -12.19 8.37
CA LYS A 20 -6.67 -12.12 9.82
C LYS A 20 -7.81 -12.71 10.66
N THR A 21 -8.46 -13.75 10.16
CA THR A 21 -9.57 -14.39 10.88
C THR A 21 -9.12 -15.13 12.13
N ASP A 22 -7.82 -15.36 12.28
CA ASP A 22 -7.18 -15.85 13.50
C ASP A 22 -7.20 -14.85 14.68
N LEU A 23 -7.49 -13.57 14.41
CA LEU A 23 -7.53 -12.52 15.43
C LEU A 23 -8.94 -12.23 15.97
N ILE A 24 -9.96 -12.89 15.48
CA ILE A 24 -11.35 -12.67 15.85
C ILE A 24 -12.03 -13.99 16.22
N THR A 25 -13.11 -13.91 16.98
CA THR A 25 -13.93 -15.07 17.34
C THR A 25 -14.82 -15.51 16.18
N GLU A 26 -15.29 -16.77 16.18
CA GLU A 26 -16.25 -17.26 15.18
C GLU A 26 -17.53 -16.42 15.14
N LYS A 27 -18.02 -15.96 16.28
CA LYS A 27 -19.22 -15.12 16.38
C LYS A 27 -19.02 -13.76 15.67
N GLU A 28 -17.84 -13.17 15.84
CA GLU A 28 -17.49 -11.91 15.15
C GLU A 28 -17.32 -12.13 13.64
N LEU A 29 -16.71 -13.24 13.25
CA LEU A 29 -16.58 -13.62 11.85
C LEU A 29 -17.94 -13.81 11.18
N ASP A 30 -18.87 -14.50 11.85
CA ASP A 30 -20.22 -14.73 11.31
C ASP A 30 -21.03 -13.43 11.22
N ALA A 31 -20.90 -12.54 12.21
CA ALA A 31 -21.51 -11.21 12.16
C ALA A 31 -20.94 -10.40 10.99
N LEU A 32 -19.62 -10.43 10.77
CA LEU A 32 -18.98 -9.76 9.64
C LEU A 32 -19.45 -10.32 8.30
N LYS A 33 -19.51 -11.66 8.16
CA LYS A 33 -20.04 -12.31 6.94
C LYS A 33 -21.48 -11.91 6.67
N ALA A 34 -22.32 -11.78 7.70
CA ALA A 34 -23.71 -11.35 7.52
C ALA A 34 -23.80 -9.91 6.98
N ILE A 35 -22.96 -8.99 7.50
CA ILE A 35 -22.88 -7.63 6.99
C ILE A 35 -22.41 -7.61 5.53
N LEU A 36 -21.31 -8.32 5.22
CA LEU A 36 -20.76 -8.38 3.86
C LEU A 36 -21.75 -9.00 2.88
N ARG A 37 -22.50 -10.02 3.30
CA ARG A 37 -23.52 -10.66 2.49
C ARG A 37 -24.72 -9.72 2.23
N SER A 38 -25.03 -8.81 3.17
CA SER A 38 -26.07 -7.80 2.94
C SER A 38 -25.65 -6.72 1.94
N LEU A 39 -24.36 -6.43 1.85
CA LEU A 39 -23.81 -5.48 0.86
C LEU A 39 -23.63 -6.13 -0.51
N ASN A 40 -23.15 -7.38 -0.55
CA ASN A 40 -22.95 -8.11 -1.80
C ASN A 40 -23.43 -9.56 -1.63
N PRO A 41 -24.66 -9.86 -2.11
CA PRO A 41 -25.24 -11.21 -2.00
C PRO A 41 -24.57 -12.23 -2.92
N ASP A 42 -23.86 -11.80 -3.97
CA ASP A 42 -23.34 -12.67 -5.02
C ASP A 42 -21.87 -13.03 -4.84
N ALA A 43 -21.11 -12.24 -4.07
CA ALA A 43 -19.68 -12.49 -3.84
C ALA A 43 -19.40 -13.78 -3.09
N ASP A 44 -18.35 -14.50 -3.49
CA ASP A 44 -17.80 -15.57 -2.66
C ASP A 44 -17.03 -14.97 -1.47
N ILE A 45 -17.47 -15.22 -0.26
CA ILE A 45 -16.80 -14.75 0.95
C ILE A 45 -15.90 -15.87 1.48
N VAL A 46 -14.57 -15.63 1.47
CA VAL A 46 -13.56 -16.61 1.85
C VAL A 46 -12.77 -16.09 3.05
N PRO A 47 -12.95 -16.66 4.25
CA PRO A 47 -12.11 -16.38 5.40
C PRO A 47 -10.71 -16.94 5.19
N ILE A 48 -9.67 -16.15 5.50
CA ILE A 48 -8.28 -16.57 5.36
C ILE A 48 -7.42 -16.12 6.54
N THR A 49 -6.36 -16.88 6.78
CA THR A 49 -5.33 -16.58 7.78
C THR A 49 -3.99 -16.45 7.10
N GLN A 50 -3.24 -15.39 7.41
CA GLN A 50 -1.90 -15.11 6.89
C GLN A 50 -1.75 -15.21 5.36
N GLY A 51 -2.80 -14.84 4.62
CA GLY A 51 -2.81 -14.88 3.16
C GLY A 51 -3.00 -16.27 2.54
N GLY A 52 -3.23 -17.30 3.37
CA GLY A 52 -3.48 -18.67 2.91
C GLY A 52 -4.84 -18.80 2.24
N VAL A 53 -4.86 -18.81 0.90
CA VAL A 53 -6.05 -19.02 0.09
C VAL A 53 -5.75 -20.02 -1.03
N PRO A 54 -6.64 -21.00 -1.30
CA PRO A 54 -6.52 -21.84 -2.48
C PRO A 54 -6.60 -20.99 -3.75
N LEU A 55 -5.64 -21.15 -4.66
CA LEU A 55 -5.52 -20.30 -5.85
C LEU A 55 -6.75 -20.37 -6.76
N GLU A 56 -7.41 -21.51 -6.84
CA GLU A 56 -8.65 -21.70 -7.58
C GLU A 56 -9.83 -20.86 -7.08
N LYS A 57 -9.75 -20.34 -5.84
CA LYS A 57 -10.76 -19.43 -5.29
C LYS A 57 -10.60 -18.00 -5.77
N VAL A 58 -9.43 -17.64 -6.29
CA VAL A 58 -9.08 -16.25 -6.65
C VAL A 58 -8.59 -16.10 -8.08
N LEU A 59 -8.10 -17.18 -8.71
CA LEU A 59 -7.63 -17.16 -10.09
C LEU A 59 -8.59 -17.97 -10.99
N ASN A 60 -8.83 -17.45 -12.18
CA ASN A 60 -9.66 -18.08 -13.21
C ASN A 60 -11.04 -18.52 -12.68
N THR A 61 -11.62 -17.75 -11.80
CA THR A 61 -12.91 -18.07 -11.17
C THR A 61 -14.07 -18.09 -12.16
N GLY A 62 -13.94 -17.47 -13.33
CA GLY A 62 -14.99 -17.34 -14.34
C GLY A 62 -16.21 -16.50 -13.89
N LYS A 63 -16.11 -15.83 -12.74
CA LYS A 63 -17.23 -15.11 -12.11
C LYS A 63 -17.45 -13.70 -12.65
N PHE A 64 -16.50 -13.16 -13.38
CA PHE A 64 -16.66 -11.83 -13.94
C PHE A 64 -17.74 -11.86 -15.02
N ASN A 65 -18.80 -11.10 -14.82
CA ASN A 65 -19.87 -10.90 -15.77
C ASN A 65 -19.91 -9.42 -16.18
N PHE A 66 -19.62 -9.17 -17.45
CA PHE A 66 -19.55 -7.82 -17.98
C PHE A 66 -20.91 -7.10 -17.97
N GLU A 67 -22.00 -7.81 -18.26
CA GLU A 67 -23.34 -7.24 -18.25
C GLU A 67 -23.76 -6.80 -16.84
N HIS A 68 -23.41 -7.60 -15.83
CA HIS A 68 -23.65 -7.25 -14.43
C HIS A 68 -22.75 -6.09 -13.98
N ALA A 69 -21.47 -6.12 -14.36
CA ALA A 69 -20.51 -5.06 -14.05
C ALA A 69 -20.94 -3.69 -14.61
N GLN A 70 -21.51 -3.66 -15.83
CA GLN A 70 -22.01 -2.44 -16.46
C GLN A 70 -23.18 -1.78 -15.70
N GLN A 71 -23.91 -2.52 -14.89
CA GLN A 71 -25.03 -1.99 -14.11
C GLN A 71 -24.57 -1.38 -12.77
N ALA A 72 -23.32 -1.61 -12.36
CA ALA A 72 -22.79 -1.02 -11.14
C ALA A 72 -22.69 0.52 -11.28
N PRO A 73 -23.14 1.29 -10.28
CA PRO A 73 -23.19 2.75 -10.36
C PRO A 73 -21.87 3.42 -10.72
N GLY A 74 -20.75 2.92 -10.15
CA GLY A 74 -19.40 3.41 -10.44
C GLY A 74 -18.98 3.18 -11.89
N TRP A 75 -19.26 1.99 -12.44
CA TRP A 75 -18.94 1.64 -13.82
C TRP A 75 -19.71 2.48 -14.85
N LEU A 76 -20.97 2.78 -14.58
CA LEU A 76 -21.79 3.62 -15.46
C LEU A 76 -21.26 5.05 -15.55
N LYS A 77 -20.72 5.60 -14.46
CA LYS A 77 -20.06 6.93 -14.44
C LYS A 77 -18.82 6.94 -15.34
N GLU A 78 -17.95 5.92 -15.19
CA GLU A 78 -16.73 5.76 -16.00
C GLU A 78 -17.04 5.64 -17.50
N LEU A 79 -18.04 4.83 -17.87
CA LEU A 79 -18.45 4.67 -19.28
C LEU A 79 -19.01 5.95 -19.90
N ARG A 80 -19.58 6.84 -19.09
CA ARG A 80 -20.07 8.15 -19.56
C ARG A 80 -18.99 9.21 -19.63
N GLY A 81 -17.75 8.88 -19.22
CA GLY A 81 -16.66 9.84 -19.14
C GLY A 81 -16.82 10.85 -17.99
N GLU A 82 -17.72 10.58 -17.06
CA GLU A 82 -17.90 11.37 -15.82
C GLU A 82 -16.93 10.88 -14.77
N HIS A 83 -15.62 10.98 -15.06
CA HIS A 83 -14.60 10.65 -14.08
C HIS A 83 -14.49 11.78 -13.06
N ILE A 84 -14.99 11.55 -11.85
CA ILE A 84 -14.72 12.41 -10.70
C ILE A 84 -13.43 11.87 -10.06
N PRO A 85 -12.36 12.66 -9.99
CA PRO A 85 -11.13 12.21 -9.31
C PRO A 85 -11.43 11.72 -7.90
N GLU A 86 -10.86 10.59 -7.48
CA GLU A 86 -11.04 10.01 -6.14
C GLU A 86 -10.78 11.02 -5.02
N THR A 87 -9.91 11.99 -5.28
CA THR A 87 -9.61 13.11 -4.37
C THR A 87 -10.84 13.99 -4.13
N GLU A 88 -11.67 14.20 -5.13
CA GLU A 88 -12.89 15.01 -5.04
C GLU A 88 -14.05 14.18 -4.47
N GLU A 89 -14.18 12.94 -4.89
CA GLU A 89 -15.27 12.05 -4.47
C GLU A 89 -15.14 11.62 -3.00
N TYR A 90 -13.93 11.20 -2.59
CA TYR A 90 -13.70 10.66 -1.24
C TYR A 90 -12.91 11.60 -0.32
N GLY A 91 -12.40 12.71 -0.81
CA GLY A 91 -11.54 13.63 -0.06
C GLY A 91 -10.18 13.01 0.28
N ILE A 92 -9.70 12.05 -0.50
CA ILE A 92 -8.43 11.35 -0.30
C ILE A 92 -7.44 11.82 -1.37
N GLY A 93 -6.37 12.48 -0.93
CA GLY A 93 -5.28 12.89 -1.80
C GLY A 93 -4.01 12.10 -1.56
N SER A 94 -3.11 12.09 -2.53
CA SER A 94 -1.78 11.53 -2.40
C SER A 94 -0.72 12.51 -2.87
N PHE A 95 0.46 12.43 -2.27
CA PHE A 95 1.63 13.19 -2.72
C PHE A 95 2.90 12.38 -2.48
N ALA A 96 3.94 12.66 -3.25
CA ALA A 96 5.26 12.12 -3.05
C ALA A 96 6.18 13.18 -2.43
N TYR A 97 6.80 12.83 -1.30
CA TYR A 97 7.81 13.66 -0.66
C TYR A 97 9.21 13.15 -1.04
N HIS A 98 10.02 14.03 -1.58
CA HIS A 98 11.41 13.72 -1.94
C HIS A 98 12.36 14.70 -1.25
N ALA A 99 13.36 14.15 -0.58
CA ALA A 99 14.44 14.94 0.02
C ALA A 99 15.74 14.14 -0.01
N ARG A 100 16.83 14.82 -0.35
CA ARG A 100 18.15 14.19 -0.42
C ARG A 100 18.97 14.35 0.85
N ARG A 101 18.45 15.09 1.84
CA ARG A 101 19.12 15.24 3.13
C ARG A 101 18.71 14.13 4.09
N PRO A 102 19.64 13.61 4.90
CA PRO A 102 19.31 12.63 5.92
C PRO A 102 18.38 13.23 6.96
N PHE A 103 17.54 12.41 7.53
CA PHE A 103 16.76 12.80 8.70
C PHE A 103 17.67 12.89 9.92
N HIS A 104 17.42 13.90 10.75
CA HIS A 104 17.97 13.95 12.09
C HIS A 104 17.28 12.87 12.95
N PRO A 105 18.00 11.92 13.56
CA PRO A 105 17.39 10.76 14.22
C PRO A 105 16.34 11.11 15.26
N GLN A 106 16.64 12.06 16.16
CA GLN A 106 15.73 12.46 17.21
C GLN A 106 14.48 13.13 16.63
N LYS A 107 14.62 14.07 15.69
CA LYS A 107 13.48 14.74 15.06
C LYS A 107 12.61 13.76 14.26
N PHE A 108 13.21 12.76 13.65
CA PHE A 108 12.46 11.71 12.94
C PHE A 108 11.68 10.84 13.93
N HIS A 109 12.31 10.43 15.02
CA HIS A 109 11.65 9.69 16.10
C HIS A 109 10.49 10.49 16.70
N ASP A 110 10.69 11.76 17.02
CA ASP A 110 9.67 12.63 17.60
C ASP A 110 8.49 12.83 16.65
N LEU A 111 8.76 12.96 15.34
CA LEU A 111 7.72 13.02 14.31
C LEU A 111 6.86 11.76 14.29
N LEU A 112 7.48 10.59 14.33
CA LEU A 112 6.77 9.31 14.29
C LEU A 112 5.91 9.04 15.53
N ASN A 113 6.29 9.62 16.66
CA ASN A 113 5.56 9.50 17.93
C ASN A 113 4.64 10.71 18.22
N ALA A 114 4.54 11.67 17.32
CA ALA A 114 3.67 12.81 17.51
C ALA A 114 2.19 12.39 17.40
N GLU A 115 1.35 12.90 18.31
CA GLU A 115 -0.07 12.55 18.37
C GLU A 115 -0.84 12.81 17.07
N TRP A 116 -0.39 13.80 16.28
CA TRP A 116 -1.00 14.13 14.99
C TRP A 116 -0.58 13.19 13.86
N PHE A 117 0.57 12.52 14.02
CA PHE A 117 1.08 11.61 13.01
C PHE A 117 0.15 10.39 12.89
N GLY A 118 -0.33 10.14 11.69
CA GLY A 118 -1.35 9.11 11.44
C GLY A 118 -2.80 9.60 11.55
N LYS A 119 -3.08 10.76 12.16
CA LYS A 119 -4.42 11.35 12.10
C LYS A 119 -4.63 11.97 10.71
N GLY A 120 -5.49 11.35 9.91
CA GLY A 120 -5.72 11.74 8.51
C GLY A 120 -4.68 11.19 7.51
N LEU A 121 -3.60 10.56 7.97
CA LEU A 121 -2.66 9.85 7.12
C LEU A 121 -3.08 8.38 7.01
N LEU A 122 -3.74 8.02 5.92
CA LEU A 122 -4.26 6.67 5.72
C LEU A 122 -3.15 5.66 5.47
N ARG A 123 -2.16 6.03 4.64
CA ARG A 123 -1.05 5.17 4.27
C ARG A 123 0.16 5.98 3.87
N SER A 124 1.35 5.54 4.27
CA SER A 124 2.62 6.04 3.75
C SER A 124 3.62 4.90 3.53
N LYS A 125 4.42 5.03 2.49
CA LYS A 125 5.50 4.11 2.17
C LYS A 125 6.69 4.87 1.62
N GLY A 126 7.88 4.38 1.85
CA GLY A 126 9.07 4.99 1.27
C GLY A 126 10.37 4.46 1.85
N PHE A 127 11.43 5.12 1.43
CA PHE A 127 12.77 4.91 1.96
C PHE A 127 13.19 6.17 2.71
N PHE A 128 14.04 5.97 3.70
CA PHE A 128 14.64 7.06 4.46
C PHE A 128 16.07 6.72 4.84
N TRP A 129 16.82 7.72 5.21
CA TRP A 129 18.13 7.51 5.82
C TRP A 129 18.40 8.53 6.93
N LEU A 130 19.26 8.13 7.87
CA LEU A 130 19.54 8.88 9.08
C LEU A 130 20.97 9.45 9.04
N ALA A 131 21.12 10.68 9.51
CA ALA A 131 22.43 11.34 9.57
C ALA A 131 23.49 10.57 10.40
N THR A 132 23.05 9.79 11.38
CA THR A 132 23.93 8.94 12.20
C THR A 132 24.26 7.58 11.57
N ARG A 133 23.59 7.22 10.47
CA ARG A 133 23.77 5.95 9.76
C ARG A 133 23.79 6.16 8.25
N PRO A 134 24.68 7.00 7.72
CA PRO A 134 24.63 7.45 6.33
C PRO A 134 24.79 6.34 5.30
N ARG A 135 25.33 5.18 5.68
CA ARG A 135 25.53 4.05 4.76
C ARG A 135 24.27 3.23 4.50
N TYR A 136 23.26 3.34 5.37
CA TYR A 136 22.11 2.43 5.37
C TYR A 136 20.84 3.14 4.95
N ALA A 137 20.12 2.51 4.03
CA ALA A 137 18.74 2.85 3.72
C ALA A 137 17.79 2.16 4.71
N GLY A 138 16.83 2.90 5.20
CA GLY A 138 15.69 2.36 5.93
C GLY A 138 14.47 2.30 5.03
N GLN A 139 13.64 1.30 5.21
CA GLN A 139 12.32 1.18 4.62
C GLN A 139 11.27 1.55 5.64
N TRP A 140 10.27 2.29 5.18
CA TRP A 140 9.13 2.73 5.96
C TRP A 140 7.83 2.23 5.35
N SER A 141 6.90 1.78 6.20
CA SER A 141 5.54 1.44 5.82
C SER A 141 4.60 1.76 6.97
N GLN A 142 3.56 2.54 6.70
CA GLN A 142 2.53 2.87 7.68
C GLN A 142 1.16 2.67 7.04
N ALA A 143 0.22 2.12 7.81
CA ALA A 143 -1.18 2.00 7.43
C ALA A 143 -2.04 2.19 8.70
N GLY A 144 -2.90 3.20 8.68
CA GLY A 144 -3.67 3.60 9.86
C GLY A 144 -2.75 3.93 11.04
N GLY A 145 -3.02 3.39 12.20
CA GLY A 145 -2.21 3.57 13.41
C GLY A 145 -0.97 2.68 13.54
N ILE A 146 -0.68 1.84 12.53
CA ILE A 146 0.43 0.89 12.60
C ILE A 146 1.54 1.32 11.64
N ALA A 147 2.75 1.42 12.16
CA ALA A 147 3.94 1.75 11.39
C ALA A 147 5.03 0.69 11.56
N HIS A 148 5.71 0.37 10.46
CA HIS A 148 6.83 -0.55 10.43
C HIS A 148 8.02 0.11 9.75
N HIS A 149 9.20 -0.15 10.27
CA HIS A 149 10.46 0.21 9.62
C HIS A 149 11.43 -0.97 9.67
N SER A 150 12.24 -1.08 8.65
CA SER A 150 13.26 -2.14 8.55
C SER A 150 14.47 -1.63 7.76
N PRO A 151 15.62 -2.29 7.88
CA PRO A 151 16.72 -2.06 6.94
C PRO A 151 16.31 -2.39 5.51
N ALA A 152 16.65 -1.52 4.55
CA ALA A 152 16.40 -1.73 3.14
C ALA A 152 17.68 -2.10 2.36
N GLY A 153 18.86 -1.90 2.95
CA GLY A 153 20.15 -2.19 2.34
C GLY A 153 21.19 -1.12 2.62
N VAL A 154 22.25 -1.17 1.84
CA VAL A 154 23.36 -0.21 1.87
C VAL A 154 23.33 0.57 0.56
N PHE A 155 23.53 1.88 0.63
CA PHE A 155 23.62 2.73 -0.57
C PHE A 155 24.89 2.43 -1.36
N TRP A 156 24.80 2.46 -2.68
CA TRP A 156 25.96 2.24 -3.56
C TRP A 156 27.08 3.25 -3.33
N LYS A 157 26.74 4.50 -2.99
CA LYS A 157 27.71 5.52 -2.58
C LYS A 157 28.60 5.09 -1.40
N ALA A 158 28.12 4.19 -0.56
CA ALA A 158 28.86 3.69 0.60
C ALA A 158 29.63 2.39 0.33
N ILE A 159 29.53 1.84 -0.87
CA ILE A 159 30.20 0.62 -1.34
C ILE A 159 31.34 1.04 -2.26
N PRO A 160 32.59 0.55 -2.05
CA PRO A 160 33.68 0.79 -2.99
C PRO A 160 33.30 0.36 -4.42
N GLU A 161 33.69 1.14 -5.42
CA GLU A 161 33.38 0.83 -6.83
C GLU A 161 33.96 -0.51 -7.30
N THR A 162 35.03 -0.99 -6.63
CA THR A 162 35.61 -2.32 -6.87
C THR A 162 34.65 -3.45 -6.54
N ASP A 163 33.70 -3.21 -5.66
CA ASP A 163 32.74 -4.19 -5.16
C ASP A 163 31.38 -4.03 -5.86
N TRP A 164 31.30 -3.15 -6.86
CA TRP A 164 30.10 -2.98 -7.67
C TRP A 164 29.94 -4.13 -8.66
N PRO A 165 28.71 -4.42 -9.10
CA PRO A 165 28.46 -5.44 -10.11
C PRO A 165 29.31 -5.21 -11.37
N GLU A 166 29.82 -6.28 -11.96
CA GLU A 166 30.57 -6.20 -13.22
C GLU A 166 29.66 -5.95 -14.43
N ASP A 167 28.36 -6.25 -14.29
CA ASP A 167 27.36 -6.06 -15.33
C ASP A 167 27.19 -4.57 -15.69
N PRO A 168 27.45 -4.18 -16.94
CA PRO A 168 27.36 -2.80 -17.38
C PRO A 168 25.93 -2.25 -17.30
N GLU A 169 24.91 -3.04 -17.58
CA GLU A 169 23.51 -2.60 -17.54
C GLU A 169 23.10 -2.29 -16.09
N TYR A 170 23.55 -3.12 -15.15
CA TYR A 170 23.29 -2.86 -13.74
C TYR A 170 24.03 -1.62 -13.21
N ARG A 171 25.27 -1.39 -13.67
CA ARG A 171 26.00 -0.14 -13.36
C ARG A 171 25.29 1.08 -13.92
N GLN A 172 24.82 1.02 -15.14
CA GLN A 172 24.03 2.10 -15.72
C GLN A 172 22.78 2.40 -14.88
N PHE A 173 22.06 1.38 -14.45
CA PHE A 173 20.88 1.53 -13.56
C PHE A 173 21.22 2.23 -12.23
N ILE A 174 22.39 1.94 -11.64
CA ILE A 174 22.88 2.63 -10.43
C ILE A 174 23.10 4.11 -10.76
N MET A 175 23.76 4.39 -11.87
CA MET A 175 24.15 5.76 -12.28
C MET A 175 22.98 6.62 -12.72
N GLU A 176 21.89 6.05 -13.23
CA GLU A 176 20.67 6.79 -13.59
C GLU A 176 20.09 7.59 -12.43
N LYS A 177 20.27 7.09 -11.21
CA LYS A 177 19.76 7.72 -9.97
C LYS A 177 20.83 8.49 -9.20
N TRP A 178 22.04 8.55 -9.75
CA TRP A 178 23.18 9.15 -9.09
C TRP A 178 23.17 10.67 -9.17
N GLN A 179 23.29 11.32 -8.02
CA GLN A 179 23.41 12.79 -7.94
C GLN A 179 24.39 13.17 -6.82
N GLU A 180 25.44 13.90 -7.15
CA GLU A 180 26.36 14.43 -6.16
C GLU A 180 25.69 15.47 -5.23
N PRO A 181 26.14 15.60 -3.95
CA PRO A 181 27.23 14.83 -3.33
C PRO A 181 26.81 13.48 -2.72
N PHE A 182 25.53 13.10 -2.78
CA PHE A 182 24.98 11.97 -2.05
C PHE A 182 24.84 10.67 -2.89
N GLY A 183 25.20 10.70 -4.17
CA GLY A 183 25.08 9.53 -5.04
C GLY A 183 23.64 9.04 -5.16
N ASP A 184 23.39 7.78 -4.82
CA ASP A 184 22.05 7.14 -4.81
C ASP A 184 21.29 7.34 -3.49
N MET A 185 21.87 7.99 -2.47
CA MET A 185 21.23 8.29 -1.18
C MET A 185 20.07 9.28 -1.34
N ARG A 186 18.89 8.94 -0.78
CA ARG A 186 17.66 9.75 -0.85
C ARG A 186 16.63 9.32 0.19
#